data_d9a44422a46c0ca7dc7590fd1defd3ec
#
_entry.id   d9a44422a46c0ca7dc7590fd1defd3ec
#
_cell.length_a   1.000
_cell.length_b   1.000
_cell.length_c   1.000
_cell.angle_alpha   90.00
_cell.angle_beta   90.00
_cell.angle_gamma   90.00
#
_symmetry.space_group_name_H-M   'P 1'
#
loop_
_entity.id
_entity.type
_entity.pdbx_description
1 polymer ?
#
loop_
_entity_poly.entity_id
_entity_poly.type
_entity_poly.pdbx_seq_one_letter_code
_entity_poly.pdbx_strand_id
1 'polypeptide(L)'
;MITNLRFFLIIPLLVALIVWSDGCFAITNRKAIYTFVENALKNELSDDSVIINFKIENCPEILKLSDLQAQIDRVELLDFSLNNSTVKSKFYLNDGSDISLNVININLSKNFASTAKSIAAGKVIDSDDIGIVNVGLEKFKLKNYITKEEVIGMQAARRLPPGVLIKKQNLNYPLVIKSGNIVNVIYQGGNIKLQSIAKAMQNGFIGDTIKLKTMDNKNMLLGVILDKDTVVINAKN
;
A
#
# COMPACT_ATOMS: atom_id res chain seq x y z
N MET A 1 -44.82 -0.29 10.55
CA MET A 1 -44.58 1.08 10.07
C MET A 1 -43.18 1.47 10.54
N ILE A 2 -42.16 1.08 9.79
CA ILE A 2 -40.74 1.31 10.11
C ILE A 2 -40.09 1.80 8.82
N THR A 3 -39.72 3.07 8.84
CA THR A 3 -39.10 3.81 7.74
C THR A 3 -37.62 3.47 7.64
N ASN A 4 -37.21 2.95 6.48
CA ASN A 4 -35.81 2.74 6.12
C ASN A 4 -35.15 4.08 5.80
N LEU A 5 -34.19 4.49 6.60
CA LEU A 5 -33.34 5.65 6.37
C LEU A 5 -32.13 5.20 5.50
N ARG A 6 -32.19 5.48 4.21
CA ARG A 6 -31.04 5.31 3.29
C ARG A 6 -30.13 6.51 3.46
N PHE A 7 -28.91 6.27 3.94
CA PHE A 7 -27.83 7.25 3.90
C PHE A 7 -27.38 7.48 2.45
N PHE A 8 -27.75 8.63 1.90
CA PHE A 8 -27.16 9.17 0.67
C PHE A 8 -25.85 9.85 1.04
N LEU A 9 -24.75 9.30 0.55
CA LEU A 9 -23.45 9.96 0.58
C LEU A 9 -23.45 11.02 -0.52
N ILE A 10 -23.60 12.29 -0.14
CA ILE A 10 -23.52 13.44 -1.03
C ILE A 10 -22.05 13.75 -1.27
N ILE A 11 -21.55 13.40 -2.46
CA ILE A 11 -20.26 13.88 -2.97
C ILE A 11 -20.50 15.30 -3.49
N PRO A 12 -19.76 16.32 -3.05
CA PRO A 12 -19.95 17.68 -3.57
C PRO A 12 -19.50 17.77 -5.02
N LEU A 13 -20.48 17.99 -5.90
CA LEU A 13 -20.32 18.26 -7.31
C LEU A 13 -19.77 19.68 -7.48
N LEU A 14 -18.47 19.81 -7.70
CA LEU A 14 -17.88 21.09 -8.13
C LEU A 14 -18.10 21.21 -9.65
N VAL A 15 -19.27 21.75 -10.03
CA VAL A 15 -19.60 22.09 -11.41
C VAL A 15 -18.87 23.37 -11.76
N ALA A 16 -17.72 23.26 -12.43
CA ALA A 16 -17.18 24.37 -13.20
C ALA A 16 -17.88 24.39 -14.56
N LEU A 17 -18.82 25.31 -14.71
CA LEU A 17 -19.44 25.66 -15.98
C LEU A 17 -18.38 26.26 -16.90
N ILE A 18 -17.88 25.47 -17.86
CA ILE A 18 -17.25 26.00 -19.07
C ILE A 18 -18.04 25.49 -20.25
N VAL A 19 -18.80 26.41 -20.79
CA VAL A 19 -19.52 26.29 -22.06
C VAL A 19 -18.48 26.29 -23.20
N TRP A 20 -18.75 25.46 -24.22
CA TRP A 20 -18.23 25.48 -25.60
C TRP A 20 -17.39 24.28 -26.05
N SER A 21 -17.99 23.72 -27.10
CA SER A 21 -17.45 22.82 -28.14
C SER A 21 -17.48 21.32 -27.87
N ASP A 22 -17.84 20.57 -28.91
CA ASP A 22 -18.04 19.12 -29.02
C ASP A 22 -16.87 18.23 -28.54
N GLY A 23 -15.76 18.84 -28.16
CA GLY A 23 -14.59 18.15 -27.60
C GLY A 23 -14.70 17.79 -26.11
N CYS A 24 -15.60 18.43 -25.34
CA CYS A 24 -15.63 18.26 -23.87
C CYS A 24 -16.30 16.93 -23.45
N PHE A 25 -17.32 16.49 -24.18
CA PHE A 25 -18.00 15.21 -23.91
C PHE A 25 -17.10 14.01 -24.21
N ALA A 26 -16.30 14.10 -25.28
CA ALA A 26 -15.35 13.04 -25.62
C ALA A 26 -14.25 12.82 -24.54
N ILE A 27 -13.89 13.87 -23.80
CA ILE A 27 -12.88 13.81 -22.75
C ILE A 27 -13.41 13.09 -21.50
N THR A 28 -14.65 13.34 -21.11
CA THR A 28 -15.25 12.75 -19.90
C THR A 28 -15.42 11.23 -20.05
N ASN A 29 -15.89 10.77 -21.19
CA ASN A 29 -16.07 9.36 -21.48
C ASN A 29 -14.75 8.61 -21.62
N ARG A 30 -13.76 9.24 -22.24
CA ARG A 30 -12.40 8.70 -22.31
C ARG A 30 -11.82 8.47 -20.92
N LYS A 31 -11.99 9.43 -20.01
CA LYS A 31 -11.52 9.31 -18.62
C LYS A 31 -12.20 8.15 -17.90
N ALA A 32 -13.50 7.95 -18.07
CA ALA A 32 -14.23 6.84 -17.46
C ALA A 32 -13.68 5.48 -17.95
N ILE A 33 -13.52 5.29 -19.26
CA ILE A 33 -12.95 4.06 -19.83
C ILE A 33 -11.55 3.79 -19.31
N TYR A 34 -10.69 4.83 -19.26
CA TYR A 34 -9.34 4.69 -18.70
C TYR A 34 -9.38 4.27 -17.24
N THR A 35 -10.29 4.80 -16.43
CA THR A 35 -10.45 4.42 -15.02
C THR A 35 -10.88 2.95 -14.87
N PHE A 36 -11.79 2.48 -15.68
CA PHE A 36 -12.22 1.07 -15.67
C PHE A 36 -11.08 0.12 -16.01
N VAL A 37 -10.33 0.41 -17.07
CA VAL A 37 -9.17 -0.39 -17.48
C VAL A 37 -8.06 -0.34 -16.43
N GLU A 38 -7.78 0.83 -15.87
CA GLU A 38 -6.79 0.98 -14.79
C GLU A 38 -7.16 0.15 -13.56
N ASN A 39 -8.42 0.19 -13.14
CA ASN A 39 -8.90 -0.61 -12.02
C ASN A 39 -8.83 -2.12 -12.32
N ALA A 40 -9.19 -2.54 -13.52
CA ALA A 40 -9.06 -3.94 -13.93
C ALA A 40 -7.60 -4.41 -13.91
N LEU A 41 -6.66 -3.58 -14.39
CA LEU A 41 -5.22 -3.86 -14.34
C LEU A 41 -4.70 -3.92 -12.91
N LYS A 42 -5.13 -3.02 -12.02
CA LYS A 42 -4.76 -3.03 -10.59
C LYS A 42 -5.25 -4.28 -9.88
N ASN A 43 -6.49 -4.71 -10.16
CA ASN A 43 -7.06 -5.93 -9.60
C ASN A 43 -6.24 -7.18 -10.00
N GLU A 44 -5.85 -7.28 -11.28
CA GLU A 44 -4.99 -8.37 -11.76
C GLU A 44 -3.60 -8.36 -11.10
N LEU A 45 -3.05 -7.18 -10.86
CA LEU A 45 -1.74 -7.01 -10.21
C LEU A 45 -1.81 -7.24 -8.69
N SER A 46 -2.99 -7.15 -8.09
CA SER A 46 -3.22 -7.17 -6.63
C SER A 46 -2.33 -6.16 -5.88
N ASP A 47 -2.03 -5.02 -6.52
CA ASP A 47 -1.14 -3.97 -5.98
C ASP A 47 -1.58 -2.58 -6.46
N ASP A 48 -2.28 -1.87 -5.60
CA ASP A 48 -2.81 -0.51 -5.87
C ASP A 48 -1.70 0.56 -6.00
N SER A 49 -0.49 0.26 -5.54
CA SER A 49 0.63 1.19 -5.58
C SER A 49 1.36 1.22 -6.93
N VAL A 50 0.95 0.38 -7.88
CA VAL A 50 1.50 0.34 -9.23
C VAL A 50 0.98 1.53 -10.04
N ILE A 51 1.91 2.25 -10.67
CA ILE A 51 1.60 3.32 -11.62
C ILE A 51 1.47 2.69 -13.00
N ILE A 52 0.30 2.86 -13.60
CA ILE A 52 -0.06 2.25 -14.87
C ILE A 52 -0.21 3.34 -15.93
N ASN A 53 0.57 3.25 -17.00
CA ASN A 53 0.43 4.07 -18.19
C ASN A 53 0.08 3.18 -19.38
N PHE A 54 -0.96 3.52 -20.12
CA PHE A 54 -1.41 2.78 -21.29
C PHE A 54 -2.12 3.68 -22.30
N LYS A 55 -2.40 3.15 -23.48
CA LYS A 55 -3.26 3.77 -24.50
C LYS A 55 -4.34 2.78 -24.89
N ILE A 56 -5.51 3.29 -25.28
CA ILE A 56 -6.61 2.51 -25.84
C ILE A 56 -6.66 2.80 -27.33
N GLU A 57 -6.60 1.73 -28.12
CA GLU A 57 -6.68 1.78 -29.58
C GLU A 57 -8.12 1.58 -30.04
N ASN A 58 -8.50 2.25 -31.13
CA ASN A 58 -9.78 2.04 -31.82
C ASN A 58 -11.01 2.11 -30.93
N CYS A 59 -11.09 3.14 -30.05
CA CYS A 59 -12.26 3.36 -29.25
C CYS A 59 -13.49 3.64 -30.14
N PRO A 60 -14.50 2.76 -30.21
CA PRO A 60 -15.68 2.94 -31.05
C PRO A 60 -16.44 4.22 -30.71
N GLU A 61 -17.16 4.78 -31.72
CA GLU A 61 -17.97 5.99 -31.52
C GLU A 61 -19.07 5.83 -30.48
N ILE A 62 -19.61 4.63 -30.35
CA ILE A 62 -20.61 4.28 -29.35
C ILE A 62 -20.13 4.53 -27.91
N LEU A 63 -18.83 4.46 -27.66
CA LEU A 63 -18.23 4.78 -26.38
C LEU A 63 -18.03 6.27 -26.14
N LYS A 64 -18.43 7.11 -27.08
CA LYS A 64 -18.43 8.57 -26.97
C LYS A 64 -19.74 9.15 -26.41
N LEU A 65 -20.75 8.30 -26.15
CA LEU A 65 -22.05 8.74 -25.64
C LEU A 65 -21.95 9.19 -24.17
N SER A 66 -22.77 10.19 -23.82
CA SER A 66 -22.72 10.92 -22.55
C SER A 66 -22.95 10.09 -21.27
N ASP A 67 -23.51 8.89 -21.38
CA ASP A 67 -23.91 8.04 -20.24
C ASP A 67 -23.15 6.71 -20.16
N LEU A 68 -21.97 6.64 -20.75
CA LEU A 68 -21.22 5.38 -20.83
C LEU A 68 -20.86 4.79 -19.46
N GLN A 69 -20.55 5.63 -18.47
CA GLN A 69 -20.21 5.18 -17.13
C GLN A 69 -21.37 4.45 -16.44
N ALA A 70 -22.62 4.87 -16.75
CA ALA A 70 -23.84 4.20 -16.26
C ALA A 70 -24.16 2.92 -17.03
N GLN A 71 -23.54 2.70 -18.19
CA GLN A 71 -23.80 1.55 -19.08
C GLN A 71 -22.78 0.42 -18.93
N ILE A 72 -21.58 0.67 -18.38
CA ILE A 72 -20.57 -0.36 -18.15
C ILE A 72 -20.85 -1.06 -16.81
N ASP A 73 -21.11 -2.38 -16.89
CA ASP A 73 -21.25 -3.25 -15.73
C ASP A 73 -19.88 -3.67 -15.20
N ARG A 74 -19.05 -4.24 -16.07
CA ARG A 74 -17.70 -4.70 -15.71
C ARG A 74 -16.74 -4.69 -16.89
N VAL A 75 -15.44 -4.75 -16.57
CA VAL A 75 -14.36 -4.91 -17.54
C VAL A 75 -13.54 -6.14 -17.19
N GLU A 76 -13.25 -6.94 -18.19
CA GLU A 76 -12.42 -8.13 -18.11
C GLU A 76 -11.19 -7.96 -19.00
N LEU A 77 -10.01 -8.32 -18.51
CA LEU A 77 -8.77 -8.33 -19.27
C LEU A 77 -8.51 -9.76 -19.78
N LEU A 78 -8.38 -9.89 -21.09
CA LEU A 78 -8.15 -11.18 -21.73
C LEU A 78 -6.63 -11.37 -21.96
N ASP A 79 -6.09 -12.51 -21.52
CA ASP A 79 -4.68 -12.89 -21.70
C ASP A 79 -3.67 -11.87 -21.13
N PHE A 80 -4.00 -11.25 -19.97
CA PHE A 80 -3.08 -10.33 -19.32
C PHE A 80 -1.79 -11.03 -18.85
N SER A 81 -0.65 -10.46 -19.20
CA SER A 81 0.67 -10.87 -18.72
C SER A 81 1.56 -9.65 -18.54
N LEU A 82 2.39 -9.63 -17.51
CA LEU A 82 3.35 -8.54 -17.24
C LEU A 82 4.33 -8.29 -18.39
N ASN A 83 4.53 -9.26 -19.25
CA ASN A 83 5.43 -9.17 -20.40
C ASN A 83 4.73 -8.67 -21.67
N ASN A 84 3.41 -8.55 -21.66
CA ASN A 84 2.64 -8.11 -22.80
C ASN A 84 2.45 -6.60 -22.74
N SER A 85 2.90 -5.91 -23.77
CA SER A 85 2.63 -4.48 -23.96
C SER A 85 1.23 -4.18 -24.50
N THR A 86 0.47 -5.22 -24.83
CA THR A 86 -0.88 -5.14 -25.40
C THR A 86 -1.78 -6.20 -24.75
N VAL A 87 -2.96 -5.78 -24.34
CA VAL A 87 -3.99 -6.64 -23.75
C VAL A 87 -5.33 -6.32 -24.37
N LYS A 88 -6.14 -7.33 -24.65
CA LYS A 88 -7.55 -7.14 -25.02
C LYS A 88 -8.37 -6.92 -23.77
N SER A 89 -9.19 -5.88 -23.75
CA SER A 89 -10.17 -5.64 -22.71
C SER A 89 -11.58 -5.84 -23.26
N LYS A 90 -12.42 -6.53 -22.51
CA LYS A 90 -13.82 -6.77 -22.84
C LYS A 90 -14.69 -6.01 -21.85
N PHE A 91 -15.50 -5.10 -22.36
CA PHE A 91 -16.43 -4.30 -21.59
C PHE A 91 -17.81 -4.91 -21.71
N TYR A 92 -18.41 -5.28 -20.61
CA TYR A 92 -19.78 -5.74 -20.54
C TYR A 92 -20.70 -4.59 -20.18
N LEU A 93 -21.77 -4.43 -20.94
CA LEU A 93 -22.75 -3.37 -20.75
C LEU A 93 -23.98 -3.90 -20.02
N ASN A 94 -24.72 -2.99 -19.38
CA ASN A 94 -25.92 -3.32 -18.59
C ASN A 94 -27.07 -3.90 -19.45
N ASP A 95 -27.04 -3.70 -20.76
CA ASP A 95 -28.00 -4.27 -21.72
C ASP A 95 -27.65 -5.70 -22.15
N GLY A 96 -26.55 -6.26 -21.62
CA GLY A 96 -26.04 -7.60 -21.94
C GLY A 96 -25.12 -7.66 -23.16
N SER A 97 -24.92 -6.54 -23.87
CA SER A 97 -23.94 -6.46 -24.96
C SER A 97 -22.49 -6.36 -24.44
N ASP A 98 -21.52 -6.61 -25.32
CA ASP A 98 -20.12 -6.43 -24.99
C ASP A 98 -19.34 -5.71 -26.09
N ILE A 99 -18.27 -5.04 -25.69
CA ILE A 99 -17.37 -4.32 -26.58
C ILE A 99 -15.94 -4.70 -26.24
N SER A 100 -15.15 -5.05 -27.26
CA SER A 100 -13.74 -5.37 -27.09
C SER A 100 -12.85 -4.22 -27.55
N LEU A 101 -11.89 -3.82 -26.70
CA LEU A 101 -10.89 -2.80 -27.00
C LEU A 101 -9.49 -3.36 -26.83
N ASN A 102 -8.54 -2.83 -27.61
CA ASN A 102 -7.13 -3.11 -27.41
C ASN A 102 -6.50 -2.05 -26.48
N VAL A 103 -5.97 -2.49 -25.37
CA VAL A 103 -5.13 -1.69 -24.48
C VAL A 103 -3.70 -1.93 -24.91
N ILE A 104 -3.01 -0.88 -25.35
CA ILE A 104 -1.67 -0.94 -25.92
C ILE A 104 -0.69 -0.07 -25.15
N ASN A 105 0.60 -0.30 -25.37
CA ASN A 105 1.69 0.44 -24.72
C ASN A 105 1.55 0.46 -23.20
N ILE A 106 1.22 -0.71 -22.61
CA ILE A 106 1.10 -0.83 -21.16
C ILE A 106 2.49 -0.73 -20.55
N ASN A 107 2.70 0.31 -19.75
CA ASN A 107 3.93 0.54 -18.98
C ASN A 107 3.54 0.53 -17.49
N LEU A 108 4.07 -0.45 -16.79
CA LEU A 108 3.88 -0.60 -15.36
C LEU A 108 5.13 -0.10 -14.64
N SER A 109 4.95 0.73 -13.63
CA SER A 109 6.06 1.22 -12.81
C SER A 109 5.62 1.36 -11.35
N LYS A 110 6.61 1.39 -10.45
CA LYS A 110 6.36 1.57 -9.02
C LYS A 110 7.42 2.48 -8.42
N ASN A 111 7.03 3.23 -7.41
CA ASN A 111 7.91 4.09 -6.66
C ASN A 111 8.60 3.28 -5.55
N PHE A 112 9.93 3.25 -5.59
CA PHE A 112 10.75 2.61 -4.57
C PHE A 112 11.61 3.62 -3.82
N ALA A 113 11.97 3.27 -2.60
CA ALA A 113 12.91 4.04 -1.80
C ALA A 113 14.33 3.94 -2.36
N SER A 114 14.98 5.09 -2.46
CA SER A 114 16.42 5.19 -2.73
C SER A 114 17.08 6.05 -1.67
N THR A 115 18.38 5.90 -1.49
CA THR A 115 19.13 6.75 -0.58
C THR A 115 19.35 8.13 -1.21
N ALA A 116 18.92 9.21 -0.54
CA ALA A 116 19.22 10.58 -0.96
C ALA A 116 20.67 10.97 -0.63
N LYS A 117 21.21 10.42 0.46
CA LYS A 117 22.58 10.63 0.95
C LYS A 117 23.18 9.34 1.49
N SER A 118 24.46 9.34 1.84
CA SER A 118 25.09 8.17 2.47
C SER A 118 24.50 7.91 3.86
N ILE A 119 24.06 6.68 4.12
CA ILE A 119 23.52 6.24 5.40
C ILE A 119 24.51 5.29 6.06
N ALA A 120 24.93 5.59 7.29
CA ALA A 120 25.85 4.74 8.05
C ALA A 120 25.14 3.46 8.53
N ALA A 121 25.91 2.37 8.70
CA ALA A 121 25.41 1.16 9.35
C ALA A 121 24.89 1.48 10.76
N GLY A 122 23.76 0.91 11.15
CA GLY A 122 23.13 1.12 12.45
C GLY A 122 22.33 2.43 12.59
N LYS A 123 22.37 3.34 11.60
CA LYS A 123 21.54 4.55 11.62
C LYS A 123 20.07 4.19 11.42
N VAL A 124 19.18 4.77 12.25
CA VAL A 124 17.73 4.77 12.00
C VAL A 124 17.45 5.77 10.87
N ILE A 125 16.72 5.32 9.89
CA ILE A 125 16.47 6.04 8.63
C ILE A 125 15.29 6.99 8.82
N ASP A 126 15.46 8.25 8.48
CA ASP A 126 14.44 9.28 8.50
C ASP A 126 14.03 9.69 7.07
N SER A 127 13.02 10.57 6.97
CA SER A 127 12.47 11.01 5.67
C SER A 127 13.49 11.72 4.79
N ASP A 128 14.48 12.42 5.40
CA ASP A 128 15.47 13.21 4.69
C ASP A 128 16.63 12.36 4.13
N ASP A 129 16.74 11.13 4.60
CA ASP A 129 17.70 10.15 4.10
C ASP A 129 17.25 9.52 2.78
N ILE A 130 15.94 9.64 2.45
CA ILE A 130 15.28 8.85 1.41
C ILE A 130 14.78 9.71 0.26
N GLY A 131 15.18 9.35 -0.94
CA GLY A 131 14.58 9.76 -2.20
C GLY A 131 13.59 8.71 -2.73
N ILE A 132 12.83 9.08 -3.74
CA ILE A 132 11.92 8.19 -4.46
C ILE A 132 12.44 8.04 -5.89
N VAL A 133 12.48 6.80 -6.37
CA VAL A 133 12.81 6.46 -7.76
C VAL A 133 11.69 5.64 -8.35
N ASN A 134 11.16 6.10 -9.49
CA ASN A 134 10.19 5.36 -10.27
C ASN A 134 10.90 4.31 -11.11
N VAL A 135 10.48 3.06 -11.03
CA VAL A 135 11.14 1.93 -11.70
C VAL A 135 10.09 1.12 -12.46
N GLY A 136 10.36 0.86 -13.74
CA GLY A 136 9.53 0.00 -14.58
C GLY A 136 9.56 -1.44 -14.10
N LEU A 137 8.37 -2.08 -14.04
CA LEU A 137 8.20 -3.42 -13.48
C LEU A 137 8.79 -4.52 -14.37
N GLU A 138 8.98 -4.27 -15.66
CA GLU A 138 9.53 -5.23 -16.64
C GLU A 138 10.98 -5.65 -16.34
N LYS A 139 11.73 -4.78 -15.65
CA LYS A 139 13.19 -4.93 -15.49
C LYS A 139 13.62 -5.56 -14.18
N PHE A 140 12.72 -5.77 -13.21
CA PHE A 140 13.13 -6.13 -11.85
C PHE A 140 12.31 -7.26 -11.23
N LYS A 141 13.00 -8.21 -10.60
CA LYS A 141 12.40 -9.12 -9.60
C LYS A 141 12.12 -8.31 -8.34
N LEU A 142 10.95 -7.67 -8.29
CA LEU A 142 10.60 -6.58 -7.37
C LEU A 142 10.38 -6.98 -5.92
N LYS A 143 10.28 -8.26 -5.60
CA LYS A 143 9.96 -8.77 -4.25
C LYS A 143 10.89 -8.28 -3.13
N ASN A 144 12.06 -7.72 -3.46
CA ASN A 144 13.08 -7.34 -2.49
C ASN A 144 13.24 -5.83 -2.28
N TYR A 145 12.56 -4.99 -3.11
CA TYR A 145 12.63 -3.55 -2.99
C TYR A 145 11.43 -3.04 -2.21
N ILE A 146 11.59 -1.94 -1.51
CA ILE A 146 10.59 -1.41 -0.58
C ILE A 146 10.27 0.05 -0.89
N THR A 147 9.10 0.49 -0.46
CA THR A 147 8.62 1.85 -0.62
C THR A 147 9.22 2.77 0.45
N LYS A 148 9.03 4.09 0.30
CA LYS A 148 9.53 5.07 1.26
C LYS A 148 8.90 4.87 2.65
N GLU A 149 7.62 4.58 2.68
CA GLU A 149 6.84 4.41 3.92
C GLU A 149 7.34 3.20 4.73
N GLU A 150 7.74 2.13 4.04
CA GLU A 150 8.26 0.92 4.69
C GLU A 150 9.69 1.08 5.24
N VAL A 151 10.45 2.07 4.73
CA VAL A 151 11.86 2.30 5.12
C VAL A 151 11.99 3.21 6.33
N ILE A 152 11.10 4.22 6.44
CA ILE A 152 11.18 5.21 7.53
C ILE A 152 11.03 4.50 8.88
N GLY A 153 11.95 4.80 9.79
CA GLY A 153 12.01 4.19 11.12
C GLY A 153 12.78 2.85 11.16
N MET A 154 13.14 2.27 10.02
CA MET A 154 14.00 1.07 9.98
C MET A 154 15.46 1.46 10.21
N GLN A 155 16.30 0.50 10.58
CA GLN A 155 17.72 0.69 10.80
C GLN A 155 18.53 0.12 9.63
N ALA A 156 19.52 0.88 9.13
CA ALA A 156 20.41 0.37 8.08
C ALA A 156 21.27 -0.77 8.61
N ALA A 157 21.15 -1.97 8.02
CA ALA A 157 21.94 -3.14 8.41
C ALA A 157 23.42 -2.99 8.03
N ARG A 158 23.71 -2.15 7.03
CA ARG A 158 25.06 -1.85 6.53
C ARG A 158 25.09 -0.42 6.00
N ARG A 159 26.31 0.08 5.73
CA ARG A 159 26.42 1.39 5.05
C ARG A 159 25.77 1.33 3.66
N LEU A 160 24.93 2.32 3.37
CA LEU A 160 24.26 2.50 2.09
C LEU A 160 24.82 3.76 1.41
N PRO A 161 25.42 3.66 0.21
CA PRO A 161 25.87 4.81 -0.53
C PRO A 161 24.66 5.62 -1.08
N PRO A 162 24.84 6.90 -1.48
CA PRO A 162 23.78 7.70 -2.05
C PRO A 162 23.31 7.15 -3.41
N GLY A 163 22.05 7.39 -3.78
CA GLY A 163 21.47 7.02 -5.07
C GLY A 163 21.15 5.53 -5.25
N VAL A 164 21.22 4.72 -4.21
CA VAL A 164 21.00 3.27 -4.28
C VAL A 164 19.58 2.92 -3.89
N LEU A 165 18.91 2.07 -4.68
CA LEU A 165 17.62 1.48 -4.32
C LEU A 165 17.74 0.61 -3.07
N ILE A 166 16.86 0.83 -2.11
CA ILE A 166 16.89 0.14 -0.82
C ILE A 166 16.17 -1.20 -0.96
N LYS A 167 16.85 -2.26 -0.53
CA LYS A 167 16.31 -3.62 -0.48
C LYS A 167 15.98 -3.98 0.96
N LYS A 168 14.99 -4.82 1.15
CA LYS A 168 14.55 -5.32 2.46
C LYS A 168 15.71 -5.91 3.28
N GLN A 169 16.62 -6.65 2.62
CA GLN A 169 17.81 -7.24 3.25
C GLN A 169 18.85 -6.22 3.74
N ASN A 170 18.72 -4.96 3.34
CA ASN A 170 19.62 -3.87 3.77
C ASN A 170 19.17 -3.22 5.08
N LEU A 171 18.06 -3.68 5.63
CA LEU A 171 17.41 -3.08 6.78
C LEU A 171 17.21 -4.09 7.90
N ASN A 172 17.26 -3.57 9.11
CA ASN A 172 16.85 -4.26 10.33
C ASN A 172 15.75 -3.45 11.00
N TYR A 173 14.90 -4.11 11.77
CA TYR A 173 14.04 -3.40 12.71
C TYR A 173 14.90 -2.70 13.75
N PRO A 174 14.61 -1.43 14.13
CA PRO A 174 15.36 -0.75 15.18
C PRO A 174 15.11 -1.45 16.51
N LEU A 175 16.20 -1.68 17.24
CA LEU A 175 16.12 -2.22 18.57
C LEU A 175 15.42 -1.20 19.47
N VAL A 176 14.25 -1.53 19.99
CA VAL A 176 13.44 -0.61 20.79
C VAL A 176 13.59 -0.85 22.29
N ILE A 177 13.75 -2.10 22.71
CA ILE A 177 14.02 -2.47 24.11
C ILE A 177 15.38 -3.13 24.20
N LYS A 178 16.20 -2.65 25.14
CA LYS A 178 17.51 -3.24 25.48
C LYS A 178 17.41 -4.03 26.78
N SER A 179 18.22 -5.10 26.89
CA SER A 179 18.37 -5.82 28.15
C SER A 179 18.77 -4.84 29.25
N GLY A 180 18.08 -4.90 30.38
CA GLY A 180 18.25 -3.96 31.49
C GLY A 180 17.24 -2.81 31.52
N ASN A 181 16.54 -2.51 30.43
CA ASN A 181 15.53 -1.46 30.44
C ASN A 181 14.37 -1.82 31.38
N ILE A 182 13.84 -0.81 32.04
CA ILE A 182 12.57 -0.87 32.77
C ILE A 182 11.44 -0.57 31.78
N VAL A 183 10.46 -1.43 31.69
CA VAL A 183 9.35 -1.34 30.75
C VAL A 183 8.01 -1.44 31.48
N ASN A 184 6.99 -0.82 30.90
CA ASN A 184 5.62 -0.97 31.32
C ASN A 184 5.07 -2.31 30.82
N VAL A 185 4.47 -3.07 31.70
CA VAL A 185 3.86 -4.36 31.37
C VAL A 185 2.37 -4.25 31.47
N ILE A 186 1.68 -4.57 30.38
CA ILE A 186 0.23 -4.63 30.30
C ILE A 186 -0.17 -6.11 30.28
N TYR A 187 -0.87 -6.54 31.34
CA TYR A 187 -1.53 -7.84 31.38
C TYR A 187 -2.91 -7.70 30.77
N GLN A 188 -3.21 -8.46 29.77
CA GLN A 188 -4.51 -8.46 29.10
C GLN A 188 -5.10 -9.87 29.12
N GLY A 189 -6.24 -10.02 29.77
CA GLY A 189 -6.97 -11.30 29.85
C GLY A 189 -8.46 -11.05 30.05
N GLY A 190 -9.29 -11.50 29.12
CA GLY A 190 -10.73 -11.24 29.16
C GLY A 190 -11.02 -9.73 29.26
N ASN A 191 -11.81 -9.35 30.26
CA ASN A 191 -12.17 -7.94 30.53
C ASN A 191 -11.21 -7.24 31.51
N ILE A 192 -10.10 -7.90 31.90
CA ILE A 192 -9.16 -7.34 32.89
C ILE A 192 -7.91 -6.83 32.17
N LYS A 193 -7.57 -5.58 32.47
CA LYS A 193 -6.31 -4.95 32.05
C LYS A 193 -5.57 -4.46 33.30
N LEU A 194 -4.44 -5.08 33.61
CA LEU A 194 -3.56 -4.67 34.70
C LEU A 194 -2.28 -4.08 34.15
N GLN A 195 -1.70 -3.14 34.87
CA GLN A 195 -0.43 -2.52 34.53
C GLN A 195 0.60 -2.75 35.64
N SER A 196 1.82 -3.00 35.28
CA SER A 196 2.95 -3.20 36.18
C SER A 196 4.23 -2.73 35.50
N ILE A 197 5.35 -2.81 36.19
CA ILE A 197 6.67 -2.56 35.63
C ILE A 197 7.55 -3.81 35.78
N ALA A 198 8.42 -4.01 34.80
CA ALA A 198 9.38 -5.11 34.82
C ALA A 198 10.69 -4.70 34.17
N LYS A 199 11.74 -5.45 34.44
CA LYS A 199 13.05 -5.30 33.81
C LYS A 199 13.15 -6.25 32.62
N ALA A 200 13.46 -5.72 31.44
CA ALA A 200 13.74 -6.52 30.26
C ALA A 200 15.06 -7.30 30.45
N MET A 201 15.04 -8.58 30.16
CA MET A 201 16.18 -9.47 30.28
C MET A 201 16.84 -9.78 28.93
N GLN A 202 16.23 -9.30 27.84
CA GLN A 202 16.67 -9.49 26.47
C GLN A 202 16.46 -8.21 25.66
N ASN A 203 17.27 -8.07 24.62
CA ASN A 203 17.02 -7.08 23.58
C ASN A 203 15.82 -7.51 22.72
N GLY A 204 15.09 -6.57 22.15
CA GLY A 204 13.98 -6.91 21.24
C GLY A 204 13.53 -5.75 20.38
N PHE A 205 12.85 -6.12 19.30
CA PHE A 205 12.16 -5.26 18.35
C PHE A 205 10.66 -5.27 18.63
N ILE A 206 9.92 -4.34 18.05
CA ILE A 206 8.44 -4.37 18.11
C ILE A 206 7.94 -5.71 17.55
N GLY A 207 7.05 -6.38 18.30
CA GLY A 207 6.51 -7.70 17.98
C GLY A 207 7.31 -8.90 18.52
N ASP A 208 8.53 -8.69 19.00
CA ASP A 208 9.32 -9.77 19.62
C ASP A 208 8.75 -10.17 20.98
N THR A 209 8.85 -11.46 21.29
CA THR A 209 8.61 -11.98 22.63
C THR A 209 9.90 -11.99 23.43
N ILE A 210 9.93 -11.21 24.52
CA ILE A 210 11.11 -11.11 25.38
C ILE A 210 10.83 -11.62 26.81
N LYS A 211 11.91 -12.00 27.49
CA LYS A 211 11.89 -12.34 28.91
C LYS A 211 11.91 -11.05 29.74
N LEU A 212 11.03 -10.98 30.70
CA LEU A 212 10.88 -9.90 31.66
C LEU A 212 11.06 -10.44 33.07
N LYS A 213 11.63 -9.62 33.97
CA LYS A 213 11.70 -9.92 35.38
C LYS A 213 10.90 -8.90 36.15
N THR A 214 9.91 -9.36 36.94
CA THR A 214 9.10 -8.47 37.77
C THR A 214 9.95 -7.82 38.86
N MET A 215 9.61 -6.58 39.25
CA MET A 215 10.37 -5.84 40.25
C MET A 215 10.13 -6.40 41.66
N ASP A 216 8.90 -6.88 41.93
CA ASP A 216 8.48 -7.32 43.28
C ASP A 216 8.92 -8.74 43.62
N ASN A 217 8.53 -9.72 42.78
CA ASN A 217 8.68 -11.14 43.10
C ASN A 217 9.84 -11.84 42.37
N LYS A 218 10.57 -11.10 41.55
CA LYS A 218 11.66 -11.64 40.70
C LYS A 218 11.21 -12.76 39.75
N ASN A 219 9.92 -12.88 39.50
CA ASN A 219 9.36 -13.85 38.59
C ASN A 219 9.74 -13.52 37.14
N MET A 220 9.94 -14.57 36.35
CA MET A 220 10.20 -14.44 34.92
C MET A 220 8.89 -14.55 34.15
N LEU A 221 8.68 -13.60 33.26
CA LEU A 221 7.50 -13.50 32.40
C LEU A 221 7.94 -13.44 30.94
N LEU A 222 7.06 -13.82 30.06
CA LEU A 222 7.22 -13.63 28.62
C LEU A 222 6.18 -12.63 28.14
N GLY A 223 6.59 -11.63 27.38
CA GLY A 223 5.69 -10.64 26.84
C GLY A 223 6.12 -10.17 25.46
N VAL A 224 5.16 -9.71 24.66
CA VAL A 224 5.36 -9.20 23.32
C VAL A 224 5.59 -7.70 23.38
N ILE A 225 6.63 -7.20 22.75
CA ILE A 225 6.95 -5.77 22.67
C ILE A 225 5.91 -5.07 21.80
N LEU A 226 5.20 -4.11 22.37
CA LEU A 226 4.21 -3.28 21.67
C LEU A 226 4.85 -2.00 21.13
N ASP A 227 5.68 -1.35 21.94
CA ASP A 227 6.40 -0.13 21.59
C ASP A 227 7.73 -0.02 22.37
N LYS A 228 8.38 1.16 22.31
CA LYS A 228 9.70 1.40 22.93
C LYS A 228 9.76 1.20 24.45
N ASP A 229 8.63 1.27 25.14
CA ASP A 229 8.55 1.26 26.61
C ASP A 229 7.51 0.23 27.11
N THR A 230 6.73 -0.38 26.24
CA THR A 230 5.55 -1.18 26.60
C THR A 230 5.64 -2.60 26.09
N VAL A 231 5.35 -3.54 26.98
CA VAL A 231 5.28 -4.98 26.66
C VAL A 231 3.90 -5.52 27.10
N VAL A 232 3.28 -6.31 26.25
CA VAL A 232 1.96 -6.93 26.52
C VAL A 232 2.14 -8.40 26.84
N ILE A 233 1.47 -8.84 27.89
CA ILE A 233 1.33 -10.24 28.28
C ILE A 233 -0.13 -10.63 28.12
N ASN A 234 -0.41 -11.48 27.16
CA ASN A 234 -1.72 -12.05 26.98
C ASN A 234 -1.87 -13.25 27.93
N ALA A 235 -2.83 -13.19 28.84
CA ALA A 235 -3.21 -14.38 29.60
C ALA A 235 -3.76 -15.41 28.61
N LYS A 236 -3.12 -16.56 28.50
CA LYS A 236 -3.71 -17.70 27.78
C LYS A 236 -4.97 -18.09 28.52
N ASN A 237 -6.11 -18.07 27.82
CA ASN A 237 -7.32 -18.76 28.27
C ASN A 237 -7.04 -20.27 28.33
#